data_fff55bcf815898464019c1bd5f17bc13
#
_entry.id   fff55bcf815898464019c1bd5f17bc13
#
_cell.length_a   1.000
_cell.length_b   1.000
_cell.length_c   1.000
_cell.angle_alpha   90.00
_cell.angle_beta   90.00
_cell.angle_gamma   90.00
#
_symmetry.space_group_name_H-M   'P 1'
#
loop_
_entity.id
_entity.type
_entity.pdbx_description
1 polymer ?
#
loop_
_entity_poly.entity_id
_entity_poly.type
_entity_poly.pdbx_seq_one_letter_code
_entity_poly.pdbx_strand_id
1 'polypeptide(L)'
;MKGSRKIALIVLSLVLVVGVLGGIFMSRIGAANHQKKARIVATTFAVVQIADKLDLPLVGVPTTQNKIPARYAHAARVGNPMNPSVEKIASLKPTVVYSVTTLQDQFGRAFKERHITPHFLDLTSVTKLKQTVTAMGKQYQRKAQAKHAVDQIDQAEQHVKLVAKRHATKPRVLVLMGLPGASYMIATNQSYVGDLVAIAGGHNVFSSKTQEFVSPNDEAIKKAQPQVILRLAHALPNIVIPQFNSEFKSDPMWKTLPAVKNHRVYDLEEPNFDATANMRAAKALQIVSNWLYPQEGSQTN
;
A
#
# COMPACT_ATOMS: atom_id res chain seq x y z
N MET A 1 -4.54 66.14 -47.34
CA MET A 1 -3.80 65.80 -46.17
C MET A 1 -4.56 64.97 -45.09
N LYS A 2 -5.82 64.52 -45.31
CA LYS A 2 -6.59 63.74 -44.30
C LYS A 2 -6.47 62.20 -44.47
N GLY A 3 -5.93 61.67 -45.57
CA GLY A 3 -5.82 60.23 -45.83
C GLY A 3 -4.61 59.57 -45.18
N SER A 4 -3.45 60.23 -45.09
CA SER A 4 -2.22 59.64 -44.56
C SER A 4 -2.22 59.41 -43.05
N ARG A 5 -2.98 60.23 -42.30
CA ARG A 5 -3.10 60.06 -40.84
C ARG A 5 -3.95 58.83 -40.44
N LYS A 6 -4.94 58.44 -41.24
CA LYS A 6 -5.77 57.23 -40.99
C LYS A 6 -5.02 55.95 -41.28
N ILE A 7 -4.17 55.92 -42.30
CA ILE A 7 -3.33 54.77 -42.66
C ILE A 7 -2.26 54.56 -41.61
N ALA A 8 -1.62 55.62 -41.09
CA ALA A 8 -0.61 55.56 -40.06
C ALA A 8 -1.21 55.01 -38.72
N LEU A 9 -2.44 55.41 -38.37
CA LEU A 9 -3.13 54.89 -37.17
C LEU A 9 -3.50 53.40 -37.26
N ILE A 10 -3.90 52.93 -38.47
CA ILE A 10 -4.24 51.52 -38.71
C ILE A 10 -2.99 50.64 -38.67
N VAL A 11 -1.87 51.10 -39.23
CA VAL A 11 -0.61 50.38 -39.21
C VAL A 11 -0.05 50.30 -37.76
N LEU A 12 -0.16 51.39 -36.99
CA LEU A 12 0.30 51.40 -35.60
C LEU A 12 -0.55 50.48 -34.71
N SER A 13 -1.87 50.38 -34.91
CA SER A 13 -2.72 49.47 -34.18
C SER A 13 -2.49 48.01 -34.56
N LEU A 14 -2.16 47.70 -35.81
CA LEU A 14 -1.84 46.34 -36.25
C LEU A 14 -0.52 45.86 -35.67
N VAL A 15 0.51 46.71 -35.59
CA VAL A 15 1.81 46.38 -34.97
C VAL A 15 1.68 46.16 -33.47
N LEU A 16 0.82 46.92 -32.78
CA LEU A 16 0.55 46.73 -31.35
C LEU A 16 -0.18 45.42 -31.06
N VAL A 17 -1.14 45.02 -31.88
CA VAL A 17 -1.87 43.74 -31.72
C VAL A 17 -0.98 42.54 -32.02
N VAL A 18 -0.12 42.61 -33.03
CA VAL A 18 0.86 41.55 -33.33
C VAL A 18 1.93 41.45 -32.23
N GLY A 19 2.37 42.59 -31.68
CA GLY A 19 3.30 42.63 -30.54
C GLY A 19 2.74 42.00 -29.25
N VAL A 20 1.47 42.28 -28.94
CA VAL A 20 0.77 41.74 -27.77
C VAL A 20 0.48 40.23 -27.95
N LEU A 21 0.04 39.81 -29.13
CA LEU A 21 -0.17 38.38 -29.43
C LEU A 21 1.15 37.60 -29.47
N GLY A 22 2.22 38.16 -30.02
CA GLY A 22 3.58 37.58 -30.00
C GLY A 22 4.14 37.49 -28.60
N GLY A 23 3.93 38.50 -27.76
CA GLY A 23 4.34 38.50 -26.34
C GLY A 23 3.60 37.46 -25.50
N ILE A 24 2.30 37.27 -25.73
CA ILE A 24 1.49 36.24 -25.05
C ILE A 24 1.88 34.83 -25.52
N PHE A 25 2.21 34.68 -26.81
CA PHE A 25 2.66 33.39 -27.35
C PHE A 25 4.08 33.02 -26.85
N MET A 26 5.02 33.99 -26.83
CA MET A 26 6.35 33.78 -26.27
C MET A 26 6.35 33.56 -24.74
N SER A 27 5.48 34.23 -23.99
CA SER A 27 5.35 33.98 -22.54
C SER A 27 4.76 32.60 -22.23
N ARG A 28 3.98 32.00 -23.13
CA ARG A 28 3.52 30.60 -23.01
C ARG A 28 4.57 29.55 -23.40
N ILE A 29 5.52 29.89 -24.27
CA ILE A 29 6.63 29.00 -24.66
C ILE A 29 7.76 29.03 -23.62
N GLY A 30 7.96 30.16 -22.91
CA GLY A 30 8.99 30.30 -21.86
C GLY A 30 8.67 29.64 -20.53
N ALA A 31 7.43 29.17 -20.32
CA ALA A 31 7.01 28.45 -19.13
C ALA A 31 7.01 26.91 -19.34
N ALA A 32 7.82 26.39 -20.24
CA ALA A 32 8.25 25.00 -20.19
C ALA A 32 9.14 24.86 -18.93
N ASN A 33 8.47 24.77 -17.82
CA ASN A 33 9.04 24.46 -16.52
C ASN A 33 9.86 23.18 -16.72
N HIS A 34 11.20 23.30 -16.72
CA HIS A 34 12.11 22.16 -16.59
C HIS A 34 11.90 21.56 -15.18
N GLN A 35 10.71 21.02 -14.93
CA GLN A 35 10.53 20.12 -13.80
C GLN A 35 11.51 18.99 -14.03
N LYS A 36 12.65 19.02 -13.32
CA LYS A 36 13.63 17.94 -13.32
C LYS A 36 12.81 16.64 -13.20
N LYS A 37 12.85 15.82 -14.25
CA LYS A 37 12.08 14.57 -14.33
C LYS A 37 12.27 13.82 -13.02
N ALA A 38 11.21 13.59 -12.28
CA ALA A 38 11.27 12.98 -10.95
C ALA A 38 12.01 11.63 -11.04
N ARG A 39 13.04 11.45 -10.23
CA ARG A 39 13.81 10.21 -10.11
C ARG A 39 13.39 9.56 -8.81
N ILE A 40 12.33 8.76 -8.89
CA ILE A 40 11.68 8.14 -7.74
C ILE A 40 12.28 6.75 -7.50
N VAL A 41 12.64 6.48 -6.25
CA VAL A 41 13.00 5.15 -5.77
C VAL A 41 11.90 4.64 -4.84
N ALA A 42 11.41 3.44 -5.07
CA ALA A 42 10.52 2.70 -4.20
C ALA A 42 11.30 1.60 -3.47
N THR A 43 11.25 1.54 -2.15
CA THR A 43 11.97 0.51 -1.37
C THR A 43 11.10 -0.69 -1.02
N THR A 44 9.77 -0.60 -1.18
CA THR A 44 8.83 -1.70 -0.93
C THR A 44 7.92 -1.95 -2.12
N PHE A 45 7.35 -3.17 -2.20
CA PHE A 45 6.45 -3.52 -3.30
C PHE A 45 5.12 -2.73 -3.22
N ALA A 46 4.64 -2.42 -2.03
CA ALA A 46 3.46 -1.56 -1.85
C ALA A 46 3.64 -0.19 -2.51
N VAL A 47 4.83 0.42 -2.35
CA VAL A 47 5.16 1.70 -3.01
C VAL A 47 5.25 1.54 -4.53
N VAL A 48 5.81 0.42 -5.03
CA VAL A 48 5.82 0.13 -6.48
C VAL A 48 4.40 0.08 -7.03
N GLN A 49 3.48 -0.58 -6.34
CA GLN A 49 2.08 -0.68 -6.76
C GLN A 49 1.39 0.70 -6.79
N ILE A 50 1.63 1.55 -5.78
CA ILE A 50 1.10 2.93 -5.75
C ILE A 50 1.65 3.72 -6.94
N ALA A 51 2.97 3.66 -7.19
CA ALA A 51 3.60 4.34 -8.32
C ALA A 51 3.05 3.86 -9.66
N ASP A 52 2.80 2.57 -9.80
CA ASP A 52 2.22 1.97 -11.01
C ASP A 52 0.80 2.47 -11.27
N LYS A 53 -0.05 2.49 -10.25
CA LYS A 53 -1.43 3.01 -10.33
C LYS A 53 -1.49 4.51 -10.64
N LEU A 54 -0.47 5.26 -10.26
CA LEU A 54 -0.36 6.70 -10.49
C LEU A 54 0.44 7.06 -11.76
N ASP A 55 0.86 6.08 -12.56
CA ASP A 55 1.71 6.28 -13.75
C ASP A 55 3.01 7.05 -13.45
N LEU A 56 3.62 6.82 -12.29
CA LEU A 56 4.86 7.48 -11.89
C LEU A 56 6.08 6.70 -12.40
N PRO A 57 7.16 7.37 -12.83
CA PRO A 57 8.39 6.71 -13.22
C PRO A 57 9.17 6.26 -11.98
N LEU A 58 9.72 5.04 -12.00
CA LEU A 58 10.64 4.57 -10.98
C LEU A 58 12.03 4.31 -11.59
N VAL A 59 13.08 4.81 -10.94
CA VAL A 59 14.49 4.51 -11.29
C VAL A 59 15.07 3.41 -10.41
N GLY A 60 14.44 3.10 -9.28
CA GLY A 60 14.80 2.01 -8.37
C GLY A 60 13.56 1.35 -7.78
N VAL A 61 13.61 0.01 -7.66
CA VAL A 61 12.55 -0.84 -7.12
C VAL A 61 13.15 -1.90 -6.20
N PRO A 62 12.39 -2.44 -5.22
CA PRO A 62 12.92 -3.47 -4.32
C PRO A 62 13.23 -4.77 -5.07
N THR A 63 14.11 -5.58 -4.48
CA THR A 63 14.23 -7.01 -4.79
C THR A 63 13.12 -7.73 -4.05
N THR A 64 12.24 -8.39 -4.80
CA THR A 64 11.05 -9.07 -4.27
C THR A 64 10.73 -10.29 -5.15
N GLN A 65 10.01 -11.27 -4.59
CA GLN A 65 9.44 -12.40 -5.34
C GLN A 65 8.19 -11.98 -6.14
N ASN A 66 7.55 -10.87 -5.77
CA ASN A 66 6.42 -10.32 -6.50
C ASN A 66 6.84 -9.87 -7.91
N LYS A 67 5.96 -10.09 -8.88
CA LYS A 67 6.17 -9.65 -10.25
C LYS A 67 6.13 -8.12 -10.34
N ILE A 68 7.28 -7.52 -10.59
CA ILE A 68 7.39 -6.08 -10.85
C ILE A 68 6.67 -5.74 -12.17
N PRO A 69 5.85 -4.67 -12.22
CA PRO A 69 5.21 -4.23 -13.46
C PRO A 69 6.20 -4.01 -14.59
N ALA A 70 5.85 -4.42 -15.82
CA ALA A 70 6.74 -4.40 -16.99
C ALA A 70 7.35 -3.01 -17.27
N ARG A 71 6.61 -1.94 -16.97
CA ARG A 71 7.11 -0.55 -17.11
C ARG A 71 8.35 -0.23 -16.26
N TYR A 72 8.62 -1.03 -15.22
CA TYR A 72 9.79 -0.90 -14.33
C TYR A 72 10.82 -2.01 -14.54
N ALA A 73 10.76 -2.75 -15.65
CA ALA A 73 11.68 -3.86 -15.92
C ALA A 73 13.17 -3.42 -15.89
N HIS A 74 13.45 -2.19 -16.32
CA HIS A 74 14.80 -1.60 -16.36
C HIS A 74 15.15 -0.78 -15.09
N ALA A 75 14.26 -0.68 -14.12
CA ALA A 75 14.57 0.00 -12.86
C ALA A 75 15.60 -0.81 -12.05
N ALA A 76 16.55 -0.12 -11.42
CA ALA A 76 17.58 -0.76 -10.61
C ALA A 76 16.98 -1.49 -9.41
N ARG A 77 17.46 -2.70 -9.11
CA ARG A 77 17.10 -3.43 -7.90
C ARG A 77 17.89 -2.86 -6.71
N VAL A 78 17.21 -2.26 -5.75
CA VAL A 78 17.82 -1.53 -4.63
C VAL A 78 17.92 -2.33 -3.34
N GLY A 79 17.74 -3.65 -3.40
CA GLY A 79 17.80 -4.54 -2.24
C GLY A 79 16.41 -4.96 -1.73
N ASN A 80 16.41 -5.88 -0.79
CA ASN A 80 15.21 -6.37 -0.11
C ASN A 80 14.63 -5.24 0.78
N PRO A 81 13.31 -5.11 0.93
CA PRO A 81 12.69 -4.11 1.82
C PRO A 81 13.25 -4.10 3.25
N MET A 82 13.58 -5.28 3.80
CA MET A 82 14.17 -5.44 5.14
C MET A 82 15.69 -5.20 5.18
N ASN A 83 16.33 -4.99 4.02
CA ASN A 83 17.75 -4.66 3.90
C ASN A 83 18.01 -3.92 2.58
N PRO A 84 17.52 -2.68 2.43
CA PRO A 84 17.74 -1.88 1.24
C PRO A 84 19.21 -1.43 1.14
N SER A 85 19.80 -1.49 -0.05
CA SER A 85 21.16 -0.98 -0.30
C SER A 85 21.11 0.54 -0.43
N VAL A 86 21.45 1.24 0.66
CA VAL A 86 21.45 2.69 0.73
C VAL A 86 22.50 3.28 -0.24
N GLU A 87 23.66 2.61 -0.44
CA GLU A 87 24.67 2.97 -1.41
C GLU A 87 24.13 2.95 -2.84
N LYS A 88 23.45 1.87 -3.20
CA LYS A 88 22.85 1.73 -4.53
C LYS A 88 21.76 2.77 -4.76
N ILE A 89 20.92 3.04 -3.74
CA ILE A 89 19.92 4.11 -3.78
C ILE A 89 20.62 5.46 -4.03
N ALA A 90 21.66 5.78 -3.26
CA ALA A 90 22.42 7.03 -3.42
C ALA A 90 23.01 7.17 -4.83
N SER A 91 23.58 6.09 -5.40
CA SER A 91 24.17 6.11 -6.75
C SER A 91 23.16 6.44 -7.85
N LEU A 92 21.88 6.16 -7.63
CA LEU A 92 20.81 6.51 -8.55
C LEU A 92 20.46 8.00 -8.53
N LYS A 93 21.06 8.80 -7.63
CA LYS A 93 20.78 10.25 -7.49
C LYS A 93 19.28 10.54 -7.49
N PRO A 94 18.49 9.93 -6.57
CA PRO A 94 17.06 10.11 -6.55
C PRO A 94 16.68 11.55 -6.19
N THR A 95 15.58 12.04 -6.72
CA THR A 95 14.93 13.26 -6.25
C THR A 95 14.05 12.99 -5.04
N VAL A 96 13.59 11.75 -4.90
CA VAL A 96 12.77 11.29 -3.78
C VAL A 96 12.92 9.76 -3.60
N VAL A 97 12.94 9.33 -2.36
CA VAL A 97 12.87 7.91 -1.96
C VAL A 97 11.60 7.71 -1.15
N TYR A 98 10.77 6.76 -1.53
CA TYR A 98 9.61 6.35 -0.76
C TYR A 98 9.85 5.01 -0.08
N SER A 99 9.55 4.95 1.21
CA SER A 99 9.53 3.77 2.05
C SER A 99 8.21 3.73 2.84
N VAL A 100 8.09 2.88 3.84
CA VAL A 100 6.93 2.77 4.72
C VAL A 100 7.29 3.04 6.18
N THR A 101 6.35 3.60 6.95
CA THR A 101 6.60 4.00 8.35
C THR A 101 7.06 2.85 9.24
N THR A 102 6.61 1.63 8.98
CA THR A 102 7.04 0.41 9.70
C THR A 102 8.55 0.13 9.60
N LEU A 103 9.25 0.73 8.63
CA LEU A 103 10.70 0.58 8.42
C LEU A 103 11.49 1.84 8.84
N GLN A 104 10.81 2.88 9.34
CA GLN A 104 11.43 4.17 9.62
C GLN A 104 12.51 4.10 10.70
N ASP A 105 12.25 3.42 11.80
CA ASP A 105 13.20 3.29 12.90
C ASP A 105 14.45 2.50 12.52
N GLN A 106 14.25 1.48 11.67
CA GLN A 106 15.33 0.61 11.21
C GLN A 106 16.28 1.32 10.23
N PHE A 107 15.74 2.09 9.27
CA PHE A 107 16.54 2.62 8.15
C PHE A 107 16.69 4.14 8.13
N GLY A 108 15.92 4.89 8.92
CA GLY A 108 15.96 6.35 8.90
C GLY A 108 17.37 6.92 9.14
N ARG A 109 18.14 6.32 10.05
CA ARG A 109 19.53 6.72 10.33
C ARG A 109 20.45 6.47 9.12
N ALA A 110 20.40 5.26 8.54
CA ALA A 110 21.26 4.89 7.41
C ALA A 110 21.04 5.78 6.18
N PHE A 111 19.79 6.16 5.91
CA PHE A 111 19.48 7.12 4.85
C PHE A 111 20.03 8.52 5.17
N LYS A 112 19.89 9.00 6.42
CA LYS A 112 20.38 10.31 6.85
C LYS A 112 21.89 10.42 6.73
N GLU A 113 22.65 9.39 7.07
CA GLU A 113 24.11 9.33 6.95
C GLU A 113 24.58 9.47 5.49
N ARG A 114 23.75 9.14 4.53
CA ARG A 114 24.01 9.30 3.08
C ARG A 114 23.34 10.53 2.48
N HIS A 115 22.89 11.48 3.32
CA HIS A 115 22.18 12.70 2.89
C HIS A 115 20.95 12.44 2.03
N ILE A 116 20.30 11.29 2.23
CA ILE A 116 19.01 10.94 1.60
C ILE A 116 17.92 11.17 2.64
N THR A 117 16.88 11.94 2.27
CA THR A 117 15.69 12.12 3.10
C THR A 117 14.55 11.33 2.47
N PRO A 118 14.27 10.09 2.95
CA PRO A 118 13.14 9.33 2.45
C PRO A 118 11.82 9.87 3.00
N HIS A 119 10.76 9.71 2.23
CA HIS A 119 9.40 9.87 2.70
C HIS A 119 8.86 8.50 3.14
N PHE A 120 8.59 8.37 4.42
CA PHE A 120 7.97 7.17 4.98
C PHE A 120 6.45 7.32 4.91
N LEU A 121 5.83 6.50 4.07
CA LEU A 121 4.39 6.49 3.83
C LEU A 121 3.71 5.67 4.92
N ASP A 122 2.68 6.24 5.55
CA ASP A 122 1.84 5.51 6.50
C ASP A 122 0.85 4.64 5.72
N LEU A 123 1.08 3.34 5.72
CA LEU A 123 0.27 2.33 5.08
C LEU A 123 -0.27 1.30 6.09
N THR A 124 -0.51 1.75 7.33
CA THR A 124 -1.00 0.88 8.42
C THR A 124 -2.48 0.54 8.32
N SER A 125 -3.24 1.21 7.42
CA SER A 125 -4.66 0.95 7.21
C SER A 125 -5.10 1.27 5.79
N VAL A 126 -6.27 0.78 5.39
CA VAL A 126 -6.91 1.10 4.10
C VAL A 126 -7.18 2.60 3.98
N THR A 127 -7.61 3.24 5.05
CA THR A 127 -7.82 4.70 5.08
C THR A 127 -6.51 5.46 4.82
N LYS A 128 -5.41 5.06 5.45
CA LYS A 128 -4.09 5.66 5.25
C LYS A 128 -3.56 5.44 3.83
N LEU A 129 -3.77 4.26 3.27
CA LEU A 129 -3.47 3.98 1.87
C LEU A 129 -4.21 4.94 0.94
N LYS A 130 -5.53 5.12 1.10
CA LYS A 130 -6.34 6.02 0.27
C LYS A 130 -5.86 7.48 0.39
N GLN A 131 -5.54 7.93 1.59
CA GLN A 131 -4.97 9.26 1.84
C GLN A 131 -3.62 9.43 1.14
N THR A 132 -2.73 8.45 1.25
CA THR A 132 -1.42 8.43 0.59
C THR A 132 -1.55 8.50 -0.93
N VAL A 133 -2.39 7.66 -1.53
CA VAL A 133 -2.64 7.64 -2.98
C VAL A 133 -3.19 8.99 -3.44
N THR A 134 -4.13 9.58 -2.71
CA THR A 134 -4.71 10.90 -3.03
C THR A 134 -3.66 12.01 -2.94
N ALA A 135 -2.84 12.01 -1.88
CA ALA A 135 -1.78 13.01 -1.69
C ALA A 135 -0.72 12.92 -2.79
N MET A 136 -0.24 11.72 -3.11
CA MET A 136 0.70 11.49 -4.21
C MET A 136 0.09 11.86 -5.56
N GLY A 137 -1.19 11.54 -5.81
CA GLY A 137 -1.91 11.95 -7.00
C GLY A 137 -1.98 13.47 -7.17
N LYS A 138 -2.16 14.21 -6.08
CA LYS A 138 -2.11 15.68 -6.07
C LYS A 138 -0.68 16.18 -6.34
N GLN A 139 0.31 15.64 -5.64
CA GLN A 139 1.72 16.03 -5.74
C GLN A 139 2.28 15.86 -7.17
N TYR A 140 1.94 14.75 -7.82
CA TYR A 140 2.45 14.41 -9.15
C TYR A 140 1.49 14.72 -10.30
N GLN A 141 0.42 15.48 -10.04
CA GLN A 141 -0.60 15.85 -11.05
C GLN A 141 -1.26 14.61 -11.68
N ARG A 142 -1.52 13.60 -10.88
CA ARG A 142 -2.17 12.32 -11.25
C ARG A 142 -3.51 12.13 -10.52
N LYS A 143 -4.27 13.23 -10.38
CA LYS A 143 -5.54 13.24 -9.61
C LYS A 143 -6.58 12.25 -10.16
N ALA A 144 -6.67 12.12 -11.50
CA ALA A 144 -7.62 11.19 -12.11
C ALA A 144 -7.27 9.73 -11.81
N GLN A 145 -5.98 9.35 -11.93
CA GLN A 145 -5.49 8.02 -11.61
C GLN A 145 -5.70 7.71 -10.11
N ALA A 146 -5.36 8.65 -9.24
CA ALA A 146 -5.56 8.51 -7.80
C ALA A 146 -7.04 8.30 -7.45
N LYS A 147 -7.93 9.12 -8.03
CA LYS A 147 -9.38 8.97 -7.84
C LYS A 147 -9.86 7.59 -8.28
N HIS A 148 -9.48 7.16 -9.48
CA HIS A 148 -9.87 5.83 -9.99
C HIS A 148 -9.41 4.70 -9.06
N ALA A 149 -8.16 4.77 -8.59
CA ALA A 149 -7.59 3.77 -7.69
C ALA A 149 -8.29 3.76 -6.32
N VAL A 150 -8.64 4.91 -5.76
CA VAL A 150 -9.38 5.05 -4.51
C VAL A 150 -10.82 4.59 -4.65
N ASP A 151 -11.51 4.98 -5.74
CA ASP A 151 -12.90 4.57 -5.99
C ASP A 151 -13.06 3.03 -6.02
N GLN A 152 -12.07 2.29 -6.56
CA GLN A 152 -12.08 0.82 -6.55
C GLN A 152 -12.04 0.25 -5.13
N ILE A 153 -11.25 0.87 -4.24
CA ILE A 153 -11.18 0.46 -2.83
C ILE A 153 -12.48 0.81 -2.11
N ASP A 154 -13.02 2.01 -2.33
CA ASP A 154 -14.27 2.46 -1.72
C ASP A 154 -15.46 1.57 -2.10
N GLN A 155 -15.54 1.16 -3.38
CA GLN A 155 -16.56 0.21 -3.84
C GLN A 155 -16.45 -1.14 -3.14
N ALA A 156 -15.22 -1.66 -2.98
CA ALA A 156 -15.00 -2.91 -2.26
C ALA A 156 -15.37 -2.78 -0.78
N GLU A 157 -14.99 -1.67 -0.11
CA GLU A 157 -15.40 -1.41 1.29
C GLU A 157 -16.92 -1.38 1.45
N GLN A 158 -17.62 -0.69 0.55
CA GLN A 158 -19.08 -0.61 0.57
C GLN A 158 -19.71 -2.00 0.42
N HIS A 159 -19.19 -2.78 -0.54
CA HIS A 159 -19.67 -4.13 -0.79
C HIS A 159 -19.54 -5.03 0.44
N VAL A 160 -18.33 -5.12 1.02
CA VAL A 160 -18.08 -6.01 2.17
C VAL A 160 -18.84 -5.56 3.43
N LYS A 161 -19.05 -4.26 3.62
CA LYS A 161 -19.90 -3.72 4.71
C LYS A 161 -21.37 -4.11 4.54
N LEU A 162 -21.86 -4.17 3.29
CA LEU A 162 -23.23 -4.65 3.01
C LEU A 162 -23.35 -6.15 3.25
N VAL A 163 -22.34 -6.95 2.91
CA VAL A 163 -22.31 -8.38 3.26
C VAL A 163 -22.38 -8.55 4.78
N ALA A 164 -21.47 -7.88 5.52
CA ALA A 164 -21.43 -7.98 6.97
C ALA A 164 -22.75 -7.60 7.68
N LYS A 165 -23.45 -6.58 7.15
CA LYS A 165 -24.75 -6.13 7.71
C LYS A 165 -25.86 -7.18 7.62
N ARG A 166 -25.74 -8.19 6.77
CA ARG A 166 -26.73 -9.29 6.63
C ARG A 166 -26.57 -10.35 7.72
N HIS A 167 -25.50 -10.30 8.50
CA HIS A 167 -25.20 -11.27 9.54
C HIS A 167 -25.36 -10.65 10.92
N ALA A 168 -26.07 -11.35 11.82
CA ALA A 168 -26.36 -10.87 13.17
C ALA A 168 -25.12 -10.84 14.08
N THR A 169 -24.13 -11.71 13.80
CA THR A 169 -22.93 -11.87 14.62
C THR A 169 -21.67 -11.53 13.84
N LYS A 170 -20.69 -10.95 14.54
CA LYS A 170 -19.36 -10.68 14.00
C LYS A 170 -18.43 -11.84 14.35
N PRO A 171 -17.82 -12.53 13.36
CA PRO A 171 -16.86 -13.59 13.64
C PRO A 171 -15.68 -13.07 14.46
N ARG A 172 -15.26 -13.83 15.48
CA ARG A 172 -14.04 -13.54 16.26
C ARG A 172 -12.82 -14.03 15.49
N VAL A 173 -11.92 -13.11 15.17
CA VAL A 173 -10.76 -13.33 14.31
C VAL A 173 -9.47 -13.15 15.09
N LEU A 174 -8.59 -14.14 15.00
CA LEU A 174 -7.19 -14.04 15.43
C LEU A 174 -6.33 -13.82 14.19
N VAL A 175 -5.45 -12.82 14.23
CA VAL A 175 -4.49 -12.56 13.16
C VAL A 175 -3.09 -12.80 13.67
N LEU A 176 -2.36 -13.71 13.01
CA LEU A 176 -0.99 -14.07 13.33
C LEU A 176 -0.04 -13.56 12.25
N MET A 177 1.10 -13.03 12.65
CA MET A 177 2.21 -12.70 11.76
C MET A 177 3.41 -13.56 12.10
N GLY A 178 3.72 -14.54 11.27
CA GLY A 178 4.88 -15.40 11.42
C GLY A 178 6.16 -14.72 10.92
N LEU A 179 7.24 -14.96 11.61
CA LEU A 179 8.58 -14.44 11.32
C LEU A 179 9.51 -15.59 10.99
N PRO A 180 10.42 -15.45 9.99
CA PRO A 180 11.38 -16.49 9.67
C PRO A 180 12.29 -16.82 10.85
N GLY A 181 12.37 -18.12 11.23
CA GLY A 181 13.23 -18.59 12.31
C GLY A 181 12.78 -18.21 13.73
N ALA A 182 11.64 -17.55 13.88
CA ALA A 182 11.03 -17.19 15.15
C ALA A 182 9.62 -17.76 15.26
N SER A 183 8.97 -17.59 16.41
CA SER A 183 7.55 -17.85 16.60
C SER A 183 6.72 -16.87 15.76
N TYR A 184 5.60 -16.42 16.23
CA TYR A 184 4.73 -15.46 15.59
C TYR A 184 4.51 -14.24 16.51
N MET A 185 4.00 -13.17 15.93
CA MET A 185 3.40 -12.06 16.65
C MET A 185 1.88 -12.07 16.41
N ILE A 186 1.14 -11.44 17.31
CA ILE A 186 -0.30 -11.25 17.16
C ILE A 186 -0.53 -9.85 16.59
N ALA A 187 -1.20 -9.78 15.44
CA ALA A 187 -1.57 -8.53 14.80
C ALA A 187 -2.88 -7.99 15.42
N THR A 188 -2.85 -6.75 15.90
CA THR A 188 -3.98 -6.10 16.55
C THR A 188 -4.88 -5.38 15.55
N ASN A 189 -5.93 -4.73 16.07
CA ASN A 189 -6.77 -3.81 15.29
C ASN A 189 -6.03 -2.59 14.71
N GLN A 190 -4.79 -2.30 15.14
CA GLN A 190 -3.97 -1.21 14.61
C GLN A 190 -3.14 -1.64 13.39
N SER A 191 -3.04 -2.93 13.11
CA SER A 191 -2.36 -3.45 11.92
C SER A 191 -3.24 -3.35 10.67
N TYR A 192 -2.62 -3.34 9.49
CA TYR A 192 -3.35 -3.35 8.22
C TYR A 192 -4.31 -4.54 8.11
N VAL A 193 -3.87 -5.75 8.48
CA VAL A 193 -4.75 -6.93 8.43
C VAL A 193 -5.89 -6.82 9.44
N GLY A 194 -5.62 -6.26 10.64
CA GLY A 194 -6.65 -5.96 11.62
C GLY A 194 -7.68 -4.95 11.12
N ASP A 195 -7.25 -3.95 10.34
CA ASP A 195 -8.15 -3.00 9.68
C ASP A 195 -9.02 -3.68 8.59
N LEU A 196 -8.42 -4.57 7.77
CA LEU A 196 -9.19 -5.38 6.81
C LEU A 196 -10.28 -6.21 7.49
N VAL A 197 -9.96 -6.84 8.63
CA VAL A 197 -10.92 -7.62 9.43
C VAL A 197 -12.06 -6.73 9.91
N ALA A 198 -11.75 -5.54 10.44
CA ALA A 198 -12.75 -4.60 10.94
C ALA A 198 -13.67 -4.09 9.82
N ILE A 199 -13.11 -3.69 8.67
CA ILE A 199 -13.87 -3.22 7.49
C ILE A 199 -14.78 -4.33 6.96
N ALA A 200 -14.28 -5.57 6.90
CA ALA A 200 -15.05 -6.74 6.48
C ALA A 200 -16.09 -7.21 7.53
N GLY A 201 -16.20 -6.54 8.68
CA GLY A 201 -17.20 -6.81 9.70
C GLY A 201 -16.83 -7.89 10.72
N GLY A 202 -15.56 -8.33 10.75
CA GLY A 202 -15.03 -9.21 11.78
C GLY A 202 -14.68 -8.48 13.08
N HIS A 203 -14.45 -9.22 14.14
CA HIS A 203 -13.94 -8.73 15.42
C HIS A 203 -12.55 -9.32 15.67
N ASN A 204 -11.49 -8.50 15.55
CA ASN A 204 -10.14 -8.92 15.94
C ASN A 204 -10.12 -9.11 17.46
N VAL A 205 -9.81 -10.33 17.91
CA VAL A 205 -9.86 -10.70 19.33
C VAL A 205 -8.71 -10.07 20.13
N PHE A 206 -7.71 -9.51 19.47
CA PHE A 206 -6.64 -8.74 20.09
C PHE A 206 -6.69 -7.29 19.64
N SER A 207 -6.76 -6.38 20.59
CA SER A 207 -6.80 -4.94 20.34
C SER A 207 -5.69 -4.21 21.10
N SER A 208 -5.21 -3.12 20.53
CA SER A 208 -4.31 -2.17 21.17
C SER A 208 -4.76 -0.75 20.83
N LYS A 209 -4.30 0.22 21.63
CA LYS A 209 -4.49 1.65 21.32
C LYS A 209 -3.43 2.18 20.35
N THR A 210 -2.24 1.55 20.34
CA THR A 210 -1.06 2.10 19.64
C THR A 210 -0.21 1.06 18.93
N GLN A 211 -0.22 -0.20 19.36
CA GLN A 211 0.66 -1.25 18.82
C GLN A 211 -0.02 -2.03 17.69
N GLU A 212 0.64 -2.14 16.57
CA GLU A 212 0.20 -2.97 15.45
C GLU A 212 0.36 -4.47 15.77
N PHE A 213 1.41 -4.81 16.52
CA PHE A 213 1.76 -6.19 16.87
C PHE A 213 2.08 -6.30 18.36
N VAL A 214 1.66 -7.41 18.94
CA VAL A 214 1.95 -7.77 20.34
C VAL A 214 2.53 -9.18 20.42
N SER A 215 3.24 -9.46 21.51
CA SER A 215 3.80 -10.78 21.76
C SER A 215 2.72 -11.86 21.92
N PRO A 216 3.01 -13.12 21.56
CA PRO A 216 2.10 -14.23 21.77
C PRO A 216 1.70 -14.40 23.24
N ASN A 217 0.47 -14.84 23.46
CA ASN A 217 -0.05 -15.24 24.76
C ASN A 217 -1.09 -16.35 24.57
N ASP A 218 -0.69 -17.57 24.79
CA ASP A 218 -1.51 -18.76 24.51
C ASP A 218 -2.76 -18.84 25.41
N GLU A 219 -2.67 -18.40 26.66
CA GLU A 219 -3.83 -18.35 27.55
C GLU A 219 -4.87 -17.34 27.06
N ALA A 220 -4.39 -16.15 26.62
CA ALA A 220 -5.26 -15.12 26.04
C ALA A 220 -5.90 -15.59 24.73
N ILE A 221 -5.13 -16.27 23.85
CA ILE A 221 -5.64 -16.89 22.61
C ILE A 221 -6.72 -17.91 22.92
N LYS A 222 -6.45 -18.84 23.87
CA LYS A 222 -7.38 -19.85 24.30
C LYS A 222 -8.66 -19.25 24.88
N LYS A 223 -8.53 -18.23 25.72
CA LYS A 223 -9.69 -17.50 26.30
C LYS A 223 -10.52 -16.78 25.24
N ALA A 224 -9.86 -16.22 24.22
CA ALA A 224 -10.53 -15.48 23.14
C ALA A 224 -11.38 -16.37 22.21
N GLN A 225 -11.11 -17.69 22.17
CA GLN A 225 -11.86 -18.65 21.36
C GLN A 225 -12.12 -18.18 19.93
N PRO A 226 -11.07 -17.88 19.12
CA PRO A 226 -11.26 -17.37 17.77
C PRO A 226 -12.03 -18.37 16.89
N GLN A 227 -12.90 -17.83 16.04
CA GLN A 227 -13.71 -18.59 15.08
C GLN A 227 -13.05 -18.61 13.69
N VAL A 228 -12.13 -17.69 13.44
CA VAL A 228 -11.32 -17.62 12.23
C VAL A 228 -9.89 -17.27 12.65
N ILE A 229 -8.91 -17.90 12.02
CA ILE A 229 -7.49 -17.56 12.15
C ILE A 229 -6.96 -17.16 10.78
N LEU A 230 -6.32 -15.98 10.71
CA LEU A 230 -5.61 -15.49 9.54
C LEU A 230 -4.12 -15.50 9.83
N ARG A 231 -3.31 -16.16 8.97
CA ARG A 231 -1.88 -16.30 9.16
C ARG A 231 -1.12 -15.54 8.06
N LEU A 232 -0.43 -14.47 8.41
CA LEU A 232 0.42 -13.69 7.52
C LEU A 232 1.86 -14.19 7.63
N ALA A 233 2.44 -14.61 6.52
CA ALA A 233 3.86 -14.90 6.44
C ALA A 233 4.62 -13.61 6.10
N HIS A 234 5.26 -13.00 7.11
CA HIS A 234 6.09 -11.82 6.88
C HIS A 234 7.47 -12.25 6.38
N ALA A 235 7.79 -11.91 5.13
CA ALA A 235 8.95 -12.39 4.38
C ALA A 235 9.01 -13.95 4.31
N LEU A 236 9.71 -14.50 3.35
CA LEU A 236 10.00 -15.93 3.21
C LEU A 236 8.79 -16.86 3.49
N PRO A 237 7.66 -16.73 2.78
CA PRO A 237 6.47 -17.53 3.02
C PRO A 237 6.72 -19.05 2.89
N ASN A 238 7.68 -19.45 2.06
CA ASN A 238 8.13 -20.84 1.92
C ASN A 238 8.79 -21.43 3.18
N ILE A 239 9.18 -20.59 4.15
CA ILE A 239 9.68 -21.00 5.46
C ILE A 239 8.59 -20.84 6.52
N VAL A 240 7.92 -19.69 6.54
CA VAL A 240 6.97 -19.32 7.60
C VAL A 240 5.70 -20.18 7.56
N ILE A 241 5.16 -20.50 6.40
CA ILE A 241 3.95 -21.35 6.30
C ILE A 241 4.19 -22.76 6.81
N PRO A 242 5.29 -23.46 6.45
CA PRO A 242 5.64 -24.74 7.08
C PRO A 242 5.84 -24.65 8.60
N GLN A 243 6.42 -23.55 9.12
CA GLN A 243 6.56 -23.33 10.57
C GLN A 243 5.20 -23.27 11.25
N PHE A 244 4.25 -22.46 10.73
CA PHE A 244 2.88 -22.43 11.22
C PHE A 244 2.23 -23.81 11.21
N ASN A 245 2.37 -24.56 10.11
CA ASN A 245 1.78 -25.88 9.98
C ASN A 245 2.35 -26.87 11.01
N SER A 246 3.67 -26.81 11.26
CA SER A 246 4.32 -27.61 12.28
C SER A 246 3.81 -27.27 13.69
N GLU A 247 3.71 -25.97 14.02
CA GLU A 247 3.25 -25.51 15.33
C GLU A 247 1.77 -25.88 15.57
N PHE A 248 0.91 -25.65 14.61
CA PHE A 248 -0.53 -26.02 14.71
C PHE A 248 -0.74 -27.53 14.84
N LYS A 249 0.20 -28.34 14.34
CA LYS A 249 0.17 -29.79 14.46
C LYS A 249 0.73 -30.28 15.79
N SER A 250 1.84 -29.69 16.27
CA SER A 250 2.59 -30.16 17.45
C SER A 250 1.99 -29.67 18.75
N ASP A 251 1.50 -28.43 18.82
CA ASP A 251 0.93 -27.87 20.04
C ASP A 251 -0.57 -28.18 20.16
N PRO A 252 -0.99 -28.96 21.17
CA PRO A 252 -2.39 -29.32 21.40
C PRO A 252 -3.32 -28.12 21.61
N MET A 253 -2.80 -26.98 22.05
CA MET A 253 -3.59 -25.77 22.30
C MET A 253 -4.37 -25.37 21.06
N TRP A 254 -3.74 -25.35 19.87
CA TRP A 254 -4.38 -24.97 18.61
C TRP A 254 -5.59 -25.84 18.27
N LYS A 255 -5.50 -27.15 18.55
CA LYS A 255 -6.58 -28.12 18.29
C LYS A 255 -7.85 -27.87 19.12
N THR A 256 -7.72 -27.11 20.23
CA THR A 256 -8.87 -26.76 21.08
C THR A 256 -9.71 -25.62 20.52
N LEU A 257 -9.14 -24.81 19.61
CA LEU A 257 -9.77 -23.60 19.12
C LEU A 257 -10.87 -23.87 18.10
N PRO A 258 -12.01 -23.15 18.15
CA PRO A 258 -13.11 -23.28 17.19
C PRO A 258 -12.67 -23.12 15.73
N ALA A 259 -11.73 -22.17 15.46
CA ALA A 259 -11.22 -21.94 14.11
C ALA A 259 -10.55 -23.18 13.51
N VAL A 260 -9.75 -23.90 14.31
CA VAL A 260 -9.05 -25.11 13.86
C VAL A 260 -10.00 -26.28 13.71
N LYS A 261 -10.92 -26.48 14.68
CA LYS A 261 -11.94 -27.54 14.63
C LYS A 261 -12.84 -27.43 13.41
N ASN A 262 -13.14 -26.18 12.98
CA ASN A 262 -14.03 -25.91 11.86
C ASN A 262 -13.29 -25.62 10.55
N HIS A 263 -11.98 -25.91 10.46
CA HIS A 263 -11.14 -25.70 9.26
C HIS A 263 -11.17 -24.24 8.74
N ARG A 264 -11.26 -23.26 9.66
CA ARG A 264 -11.29 -21.83 9.33
C ARG A 264 -9.97 -21.14 9.65
N VAL A 265 -8.87 -21.72 9.17
CA VAL A 265 -7.51 -21.19 9.25
C VAL A 265 -7.06 -20.90 7.83
N TYR A 266 -6.71 -19.66 7.55
CA TYR A 266 -6.39 -19.18 6.20
C TYR A 266 -5.03 -18.51 6.17
N ASP A 267 -4.25 -18.81 5.13
CA ASP A 267 -2.99 -18.14 4.87
C ASP A 267 -3.21 -16.89 4.00
N LEU A 268 -2.61 -15.79 4.44
CA LEU A 268 -2.66 -14.49 3.78
C LEU A 268 -1.53 -14.41 2.76
N GLU A 269 -1.82 -14.77 1.51
CA GLU A 269 -0.82 -14.90 0.46
C GLU A 269 -0.59 -13.59 -0.30
N GLU A 270 0.69 -13.34 -0.64
CA GLU A 270 1.07 -12.30 -1.59
C GLU A 270 0.52 -12.64 -3.01
N PRO A 271 0.24 -11.66 -3.84
CA PRO A 271 0.42 -10.21 -3.63
C PRO A 271 -0.80 -9.52 -3.01
N ASN A 272 -1.84 -10.25 -2.57
CA ASN A 272 -3.07 -9.65 -2.05
C ASN A 272 -2.88 -9.13 -0.62
N PHE A 273 -2.03 -9.80 0.16
CA PHE A 273 -1.77 -9.46 1.56
C PHE A 273 -0.28 -9.17 1.79
N ASP A 274 -0.02 -8.27 2.72
CA ASP A 274 1.30 -7.87 3.19
C ASP A 274 1.16 -7.32 4.62
N ALA A 275 2.26 -7.05 5.30
CA ALA A 275 2.27 -6.36 6.59
C ALA A 275 1.76 -4.91 6.50
N THR A 276 1.81 -4.30 5.32
CA THR A 276 1.31 -2.95 5.04
C THR A 276 0.25 -2.94 3.95
N ALA A 277 -0.64 -1.93 3.98
CA ALA A 277 -1.66 -1.74 2.97
C ALA A 277 -1.03 -1.52 1.58
N ASN A 278 -1.64 -2.11 0.57
CA ASN A 278 -1.17 -2.05 -0.81
C ASN A 278 -2.35 -1.92 -1.78
N MET A 279 -2.08 -1.73 -3.08
CA MET A 279 -3.11 -1.48 -4.09
C MET A 279 -3.98 -2.71 -4.43
N ARG A 280 -3.80 -3.84 -3.71
CA ARG A 280 -4.68 -5.00 -3.73
C ARG A 280 -5.74 -4.98 -2.62
N ALA A 281 -5.81 -3.90 -1.83
CA ALA A 281 -6.73 -3.78 -0.69
C ALA A 281 -8.20 -4.11 -1.06
N ALA A 282 -8.67 -3.68 -2.23
CA ALA A 282 -10.01 -4.03 -2.71
C ALA A 282 -10.21 -5.55 -2.82
N LYS A 283 -9.23 -6.27 -3.38
CA LYS A 283 -9.27 -7.74 -3.50
C LYS A 283 -9.10 -8.41 -2.15
N ALA A 284 -8.19 -7.91 -1.30
CA ALA A 284 -7.98 -8.42 0.05
C ALA A 284 -9.26 -8.33 0.89
N LEU A 285 -9.99 -7.20 0.83
CA LEU A 285 -11.28 -7.02 1.50
C LEU A 285 -12.31 -8.08 1.07
N GLN A 286 -12.43 -8.34 -0.24
CA GLN A 286 -13.35 -9.37 -0.76
C GLN A 286 -12.99 -10.76 -0.25
N ILE A 287 -11.68 -11.10 -0.26
CA ILE A 287 -11.20 -12.41 0.22
C ILE A 287 -11.50 -12.56 1.72
N VAL A 288 -11.15 -11.57 2.54
CA VAL A 288 -11.43 -11.61 3.99
C VAL A 288 -12.92 -11.71 4.24
N SER A 289 -13.75 -10.93 3.53
CA SER A 289 -15.22 -11.00 3.68
C SER A 289 -15.77 -12.41 3.38
N ASN A 290 -15.26 -13.07 2.33
CA ASN A 290 -15.67 -14.44 1.99
C ASN A 290 -15.24 -15.46 3.07
N TRP A 291 -14.09 -15.27 3.69
CA TRP A 291 -13.66 -16.12 4.80
C TRP A 291 -14.46 -15.89 6.09
N LEU A 292 -14.86 -14.63 6.34
CA LEU A 292 -15.69 -14.32 7.50
C LEU A 292 -17.12 -14.81 7.34
N TYR A 293 -17.67 -14.70 6.14
CA TYR A 293 -19.05 -15.00 5.79
C TYR A 293 -19.10 -15.91 4.54
N PRO A 294 -18.70 -17.18 4.68
CA PRO A 294 -18.78 -18.12 3.56
C PRO A 294 -20.23 -18.26 3.10
N GLN A 295 -20.45 -18.21 1.79
CA GLN A 295 -21.77 -18.48 1.24
C GLN A 295 -22.13 -19.96 1.47
N GLU A 296 -23.37 -20.22 1.86
CA GLU A 296 -23.86 -21.58 2.00
C GLU A 296 -23.73 -22.31 0.64
N GLY A 297 -22.89 -23.35 0.59
CA GLY A 297 -22.62 -24.14 -0.62
C GLY A 297 -21.20 -24.02 -1.19
N SER A 298 -20.34 -23.09 -0.74
CA SER A 298 -18.92 -23.02 -1.15
C SER A 298 -18.01 -23.70 -0.12
N GLN A 299 -18.26 -24.96 0.19
CA GLN A 299 -17.18 -25.79 0.75
C GLN A 299 -16.27 -26.17 -0.40
N THR A 300 -15.18 -25.45 -0.54
CA THR A 300 -14.11 -25.79 -1.45
C THR A 300 -13.47 -27.09 -0.99
N ASN A 301 -13.52 -28.08 -1.87
CA ASN A 301 -12.71 -29.30 -1.82
C ASN A 301 -11.21 -28.99 -1.69
#